data_d62987bf9ec2a338ccfa3ce6cf6a43b5
#
_entry.id   d62987bf9ec2a338ccfa3ce6cf6a43b5
#
_cell.length_a   1.000
_cell.length_b   1.000
_cell.length_c   1.000
_cell.angle_alpha   90.00
_cell.angle_beta   90.00
_cell.angle_gamma   90.00
#
_symmetry.space_group_name_H-M   'P 1'
#
loop_
_entity.id
_entity.type
_entity.pdbx_description
1 polymer ?
#
loop_
_entity_poly.entity_id
_entity_poly.type
_entity_poly.pdbx_seq_one_letter_code
_entity_poly.pdbx_strand_id
1 'polypeptide(L)'
;VRNKIAVPLIVIGVLLMLVGIGQRTFWAPPGTVTAEAPAADQQAPLTVIGTDVLTAHPDGVELTVSGDGPFLMAVGRADDVDAWVGDATVLRVAADGDNVATEVTEGTPTLPNPAGSDLWVSEQEVDGETTFTWEAPAAGEWEILLATDGTAPAPADVSVTYANDESTPFAVPLIVGGALVAVLGLALAFVAGRGNTGRRSGGGGTSTGGPARGTAEAAPAAGTTTLPAADTAPAAGQKPGSSGTSTPGTSAPGTSAFGIMPALRRRGPAAVFGTALVTALALGTGPALAALPMTAAPTDGANEATPPVVLDSQLERILADVAATVQTADAAKDAALLTERAGGAAATLRKASYATAAKVPTYAAPEPVSAEPLKTDLIMGGTEFPRSVVAVTQGPENEVPQALLLVQKTARENYKLMSSIRMLPGTTFPARPAAGDGVNPAPADSADGLTTSPQAAVEALADALTNPDGENKDTFSANTFAEAVTKFQSDVTSSPDNEFANITFNHAPVPADTNALRTADGGAIVFGYMDSSYTSVPKEAGDSINLEGTVYQTLTGEVSTEAGIEVKYGEGVMLYVPPAGSADQIQVIGAVQELLSATLK
;
A
#
# COMPACT_ATOMS: atom_id res chain seq x y z
N VAL A 1 72.14 -43.04 16.61
CA VAL A 1 71.15 -42.74 15.51
C VAL A 1 69.83 -42.29 16.08
N ARG A 2 69.34 -42.82 17.24
CA ARG A 2 68.01 -42.51 17.82
C ARG A 2 67.86 -41.05 18.29
N ASN A 3 68.88 -40.39 18.88
CA ASN A 3 68.85 -38.99 19.24
C ASN A 3 68.84 -38.04 18.03
N LYS A 4 69.34 -38.53 16.88
CA LYS A 4 69.37 -37.74 15.64
C LYS A 4 68.00 -37.62 14.99
N ILE A 5 67.00 -38.47 15.41
CA ILE A 5 65.63 -38.44 14.90
C ILE A 5 64.69 -37.74 15.90
N ALA A 6 64.95 -37.85 17.22
CA ALA A 6 64.09 -37.28 18.26
C ALA A 6 64.02 -35.74 18.21
N VAL A 7 65.18 -35.06 18.06
CA VAL A 7 65.24 -33.60 17.96
C VAL A 7 64.50 -33.05 16.73
N PRO A 8 64.71 -33.57 15.49
CA PRO A 8 63.93 -33.14 14.34
C PRO A 8 62.41 -33.31 14.50
N LEU A 9 61.96 -34.43 15.11
CA LEU A 9 60.52 -34.65 15.37
C LEU A 9 59.93 -33.62 16.34
N ILE A 10 60.65 -33.28 17.41
CA ILE A 10 60.20 -32.25 18.35
C ILE A 10 60.10 -30.87 17.63
N VAL A 11 61.11 -30.53 16.85
CA VAL A 11 61.16 -29.25 16.09
C VAL A 11 60.03 -29.19 15.06
N ILE A 12 59.80 -30.27 14.30
CA ILE A 12 58.73 -30.35 13.32
C ILE A 12 57.35 -30.25 14.02
N GLY A 13 57.16 -31.00 15.12
CA GLY A 13 55.93 -30.95 15.88
C GLY A 13 55.61 -29.56 16.44
N VAL A 14 56.61 -28.86 16.98
CA VAL A 14 56.46 -27.48 17.44
C VAL A 14 56.18 -26.53 16.29
N LEU A 15 56.85 -26.68 15.15
CA LEU A 15 56.58 -25.84 13.97
C LEU A 15 55.17 -26.02 13.43
N LEU A 16 54.69 -27.27 13.36
CA LEU A 16 53.29 -27.56 12.97
C LEU A 16 52.29 -26.92 13.93
N MET A 17 52.55 -27.01 15.25
CA MET A 17 51.71 -26.36 16.25
C MET A 17 51.71 -24.84 16.08
N LEU A 18 52.87 -24.24 15.89
CA LEU A 18 53.00 -22.78 15.66
C LEU A 18 52.29 -22.33 14.40
N VAL A 19 52.35 -23.09 13.31
CA VAL A 19 51.60 -22.82 12.08
C VAL A 19 50.11 -22.93 12.34
N GLY A 20 49.63 -23.97 13.03
CA GLY A 20 48.23 -24.12 13.36
C GLY A 20 47.69 -23.02 14.29
N ILE A 21 48.48 -22.59 15.28
CA ILE A 21 48.17 -21.46 16.16
C ILE A 21 48.16 -20.15 15.34
N GLY A 22 49.16 -19.98 14.47
CA GLY A 22 49.24 -18.79 13.59
C GLY A 22 48.03 -18.66 12.68
N GLN A 23 47.49 -19.75 12.16
CA GLN A 23 46.25 -19.72 11.37
C GLN A 23 45.03 -19.27 12.17
N ARG A 24 45.00 -19.46 13.47
CA ARG A 24 43.91 -19.02 14.34
C ARG A 24 44.09 -17.61 14.95
N THR A 25 45.29 -17.04 14.78
CA THR A 25 45.62 -15.75 15.41
C THR A 25 46.08 -14.70 14.40
N PHE A 26 47.32 -14.86 13.88
CA PHE A 26 47.93 -13.87 13.00
C PHE A 26 47.51 -13.96 11.54
N TRP A 27 47.06 -15.12 11.10
CA TRP A 27 46.62 -15.42 9.74
C TRP A 27 45.13 -15.80 9.69
N ALA A 28 44.38 -15.55 10.77
CA ALA A 28 42.93 -15.70 10.74
C ALA A 28 42.33 -14.72 9.75
N PRO A 29 41.41 -15.16 8.86
CA PRO A 29 40.69 -14.23 8.00
C PRO A 29 39.94 -13.21 8.85
N PRO A 30 39.72 -11.97 8.36
CA PRO A 30 38.86 -11.02 9.05
C PRO A 30 37.43 -11.57 9.13
N GLY A 31 36.70 -11.22 10.21
CA GLY A 31 35.34 -11.69 10.42
C GLY A 31 34.32 -11.09 9.46
N THR A 32 34.66 -9.98 8.83
CA THR A 32 33.87 -9.30 7.81
C THR A 32 34.76 -8.91 6.64
N VAL A 33 34.16 -8.85 5.46
CA VAL A 33 34.75 -8.30 4.24
C VAL A 33 33.89 -7.15 3.76
N THR A 34 34.54 -6.06 3.36
CA THR A 34 33.85 -4.92 2.72
C THR A 34 34.27 -4.88 1.25
N ALA A 35 33.27 -4.92 0.37
CA ALA A 35 33.42 -4.68 -1.06
C ALA A 35 32.98 -3.25 -1.36
N GLU A 36 33.84 -2.45 -1.98
CA GLU A 36 33.54 -1.08 -2.40
C GLU A 36 33.16 -1.07 -3.88
N ALA A 37 32.10 -0.33 -4.22
CA ALA A 37 31.70 -0.13 -5.60
C ALA A 37 32.80 0.65 -6.34
N PRO A 38 33.24 0.18 -7.52
CA PRO A 38 34.20 0.94 -8.33
C PRO A 38 33.65 2.32 -8.66
N ALA A 39 34.53 3.34 -8.64
CA ALA A 39 34.15 4.68 -9.05
C ALA A 39 33.65 4.65 -10.51
N ALA A 40 32.47 5.20 -10.75
CA ALA A 40 31.92 5.29 -12.09
C ALA A 40 32.61 6.39 -12.91
N ASP A 41 32.84 6.12 -14.20
CA ASP A 41 33.44 7.09 -15.12
C ASP A 41 32.49 8.27 -15.43
N GLN A 42 31.19 8.08 -15.23
CA GLN A 42 30.14 9.09 -15.47
C GLN A 42 29.24 9.21 -14.27
N GLN A 43 28.76 10.42 -14.01
CA GLN A 43 27.75 10.69 -13.01
C GLN A 43 26.35 10.49 -13.61
N ALA A 44 25.45 9.88 -12.83
CA ALA A 44 24.06 9.67 -13.17
C ALA A 44 23.14 10.36 -12.15
N PRO A 45 21.94 10.81 -12.54
CA PRO A 45 20.96 11.39 -11.61
C PRO A 45 20.36 10.36 -10.66
N LEU A 46 20.49 9.06 -10.98
CA LEU A 46 20.02 7.93 -10.19
C LEU A 46 21.13 6.91 -10.00
N THR A 47 21.16 6.30 -8.81
CA THR A 47 21.92 5.08 -8.52
C THR A 47 20.97 4.01 -8.04
N VAL A 48 21.05 2.81 -8.58
CA VAL A 48 20.24 1.65 -8.17
C VAL A 48 21.15 0.55 -7.64
N ILE A 49 20.89 0.10 -6.42
CA ILE A 49 21.55 -1.05 -5.82
C ILE A 49 20.63 -2.25 -6.08
N GLY A 50 21.12 -3.19 -6.89
CA GLY A 50 20.33 -4.32 -7.41
C GLY A 50 20.04 -5.40 -6.36
N THR A 51 19.00 -6.17 -6.61
CA THR A 51 18.59 -7.33 -5.80
C THR A 51 19.72 -8.32 -5.56
N ASP A 52 20.57 -8.52 -6.56
CA ASP A 52 21.72 -9.44 -6.52
C ASP A 52 22.76 -9.02 -5.47
N VAL A 53 22.96 -7.71 -5.26
CA VAL A 53 23.79 -7.17 -4.17
C VAL A 53 23.15 -7.43 -2.82
N LEU A 54 21.84 -7.15 -2.71
CA LEU A 54 21.09 -7.24 -1.46
C LEU A 54 20.94 -8.69 -0.96
N THR A 55 21.01 -9.66 -1.87
CA THR A 55 20.85 -11.10 -1.60
C THR A 55 22.13 -11.91 -1.80
N ALA A 56 23.28 -11.27 -2.07
CA ALA A 56 24.55 -11.94 -2.37
C ALA A 56 25.00 -12.89 -1.26
N HIS A 57 24.71 -12.57 -0.01
CA HIS A 57 25.15 -13.33 1.16
C HIS A 57 23.97 -13.79 2.01
N PRO A 58 23.90 -15.10 2.34
CA PRO A 58 22.76 -15.68 3.09
C PRO A 58 22.64 -15.16 4.52
N ASP A 59 23.73 -14.68 5.11
CA ASP A 59 23.77 -14.09 6.47
C ASP A 59 23.42 -12.59 6.49
N GLY A 60 23.02 -12.04 5.33
CA GLY A 60 22.69 -10.64 5.14
C GLY A 60 23.89 -9.77 4.79
N VAL A 61 23.61 -8.54 4.41
CA VAL A 61 24.59 -7.53 4.05
C VAL A 61 24.35 -6.25 4.85
N GLU A 62 25.43 -5.56 5.20
CA GLU A 62 25.40 -4.19 5.72
C GLU A 62 25.85 -3.26 4.59
N LEU A 63 25.02 -2.28 4.28
CA LEU A 63 25.25 -1.31 3.23
C LEU A 63 25.70 0.01 3.85
N THR A 64 26.75 0.62 3.28
CA THR A 64 27.13 1.99 3.56
C THR A 64 27.04 2.79 2.26
N VAL A 65 26.34 3.91 2.30
CA VAL A 65 26.17 4.85 1.19
C VAL A 65 26.63 6.21 1.63
N SER A 66 27.51 6.84 0.83
CA SER A 66 28.03 8.18 1.09
C SER A 66 27.70 9.13 -0.07
N GLY A 67 27.25 10.35 0.29
CA GLY A 67 26.96 11.44 -0.65
C GLY A 67 27.57 12.77 -0.19
N ASP A 68 27.77 13.71 -1.12
CA ASP A 68 28.32 15.04 -0.83
C ASP A 68 27.31 16.00 -0.15
N GLY A 69 26.08 15.56 0.07
CA GLY A 69 25.00 16.32 0.69
C GLY A 69 23.71 15.49 0.83
N PRO A 70 22.56 16.14 1.05
CA PRO A 70 21.30 15.43 1.21
C PRO A 70 20.92 14.63 -0.04
N PHE A 71 20.45 13.40 0.17
CA PHE A 71 19.94 12.54 -0.87
C PHE A 71 18.78 11.67 -0.37
N LEU A 72 17.94 11.24 -1.29
CA LEU A 72 16.89 10.28 -1.06
C LEU A 72 17.45 8.86 -1.17
N MET A 73 17.10 8.02 -0.23
CA MET A 73 17.23 6.58 -0.30
C MET A 73 15.82 5.96 -0.26
N ALA A 74 15.40 5.34 -1.34
CA ALA A 74 14.09 4.74 -1.49
C ALA A 74 14.19 3.24 -1.74
N VAL A 75 13.37 2.45 -1.07
CA VAL A 75 13.26 1.00 -1.26
C VAL A 75 11.98 0.70 -2.02
N GLY A 76 12.12 0.01 -3.14
CA GLY A 76 11.00 -0.43 -3.97
C GLY A 76 11.15 -1.88 -4.42
N ARG A 77 10.09 -2.47 -4.97
CA ARG A 77 10.22 -3.73 -5.71
C ARG A 77 11.10 -3.50 -6.92
N ALA A 78 11.87 -4.48 -7.33
CA ALA A 78 12.76 -4.36 -8.48
C ALA A 78 12.01 -3.88 -9.74
N ASP A 79 10.86 -4.48 -10.06
CA ASP A 79 10.02 -4.07 -11.19
C ASP A 79 9.51 -2.62 -11.06
N ASP A 80 9.24 -2.15 -9.85
CA ASP A 80 8.76 -0.79 -9.58
C ASP A 80 9.88 0.23 -9.75
N VAL A 81 11.08 -0.09 -9.24
CA VAL A 81 12.28 0.73 -9.42
C VAL A 81 12.63 0.82 -10.90
N ASP A 82 12.66 -0.32 -11.61
CA ASP A 82 12.92 -0.38 -13.05
C ASP A 82 11.89 0.42 -13.86
N ALA A 83 10.59 0.27 -13.53
CA ALA A 83 9.54 1.03 -14.20
C ALA A 83 9.66 2.55 -13.95
N TRP A 84 10.07 2.95 -12.74
CA TRP A 84 10.28 4.36 -12.40
C TRP A 84 11.52 4.92 -13.11
N VAL A 85 12.63 4.17 -13.10
CA VAL A 85 13.88 4.52 -13.82
C VAL A 85 13.60 4.66 -15.32
N GLY A 86 12.91 3.67 -15.92
CA GLY A 86 12.50 3.70 -17.32
C GLY A 86 13.67 4.01 -18.27
N ASP A 87 13.58 5.15 -18.96
CA ASP A 87 14.56 5.63 -19.94
C ASP A 87 15.65 6.55 -19.36
N ALA A 88 15.82 6.57 -18.03
CA ALA A 88 16.77 7.46 -17.36
C ALA A 88 18.23 7.05 -17.56
N THR A 89 19.14 8.04 -17.42
CA THR A 89 20.53 7.72 -17.13
C THR A 89 20.63 7.21 -15.70
N VAL A 90 21.19 6.01 -15.50
CA VAL A 90 21.26 5.36 -14.19
C VAL A 90 22.60 4.67 -14.00
N LEU A 91 23.16 4.78 -12.80
CA LEU A 91 24.26 3.96 -12.32
C LEU A 91 23.67 2.74 -11.61
N ARG A 92 23.98 1.53 -12.09
CA ARG A 92 23.59 0.29 -11.42
C ARG A 92 24.78 -0.30 -10.67
N VAL A 93 24.54 -0.66 -9.42
CA VAL A 93 25.47 -1.39 -8.55
C VAL A 93 24.98 -2.84 -8.50
N ALA A 94 25.79 -3.74 -9.03
CA ALA A 94 25.48 -5.17 -9.18
C ALA A 94 26.52 -6.04 -8.48
N ALA A 95 26.16 -7.27 -8.10
CA ALA A 95 27.10 -8.22 -7.52
C ALA A 95 28.04 -8.82 -8.58
N ASP A 96 29.35 -8.90 -8.26
CA ASP A 96 30.36 -9.60 -9.06
C ASP A 96 31.14 -10.60 -8.17
N GLY A 97 30.51 -11.75 -7.91
CA GLY A 97 30.97 -12.72 -6.92
C GLY A 97 30.98 -12.15 -5.51
N ASP A 98 32.17 -12.08 -4.89
CA ASP A 98 32.36 -11.48 -3.56
C ASP A 98 32.63 -9.94 -3.64
N ASN A 99 32.56 -9.35 -4.82
CA ASN A 99 32.76 -7.92 -5.06
C ASN A 99 31.48 -7.30 -5.61
N VAL A 100 31.51 -5.97 -5.77
CA VAL A 100 30.47 -5.22 -6.46
C VAL A 100 31.06 -4.61 -7.75
N ALA A 101 30.21 -4.50 -8.77
CA ALA A 101 30.50 -3.85 -10.03
C ALA A 101 29.55 -2.68 -10.25
N THR A 102 29.97 -1.70 -11.03
CA THR A 102 29.14 -0.56 -11.44
C THR A 102 29.02 -0.50 -12.95
N GLU A 103 27.80 -0.22 -13.42
CA GLU A 103 27.51 0.00 -14.83
C GLU A 103 26.62 1.23 -15.00
N VAL A 104 26.98 2.10 -15.93
CA VAL A 104 26.17 3.26 -16.29
C VAL A 104 25.40 2.96 -17.56
N THR A 105 24.08 3.02 -17.48
CA THR A 105 23.19 3.01 -18.64
C THR A 105 22.88 4.45 -19.03
N GLU A 106 23.20 4.85 -20.25
CA GLU A 106 22.92 6.20 -20.75
C GLU A 106 21.44 6.33 -21.15
N GLY A 107 20.82 7.47 -20.83
CA GLY A 107 19.44 7.77 -21.16
C GLY A 107 19.08 9.23 -20.92
N THR A 108 17.86 9.50 -20.50
CA THR A 108 17.41 10.85 -20.15
C THR A 108 18.14 11.35 -18.90
N PRO A 109 18.85 12.51 -18.97
CA PRO A 109 19.70 12.98 -17.87
C PRO A 109 18.96 13.74 -16.77
N THR A 110 17.69 14.09 -16.96
CA THR A 110 16.88 14.86 -15.99
C THR A 110 15.52 14.23 -15.83
N LEU A 111 15.10 14.06 -14.59
CA LEU A 111 13.88 13.35 -14.20
C LEU A 111 13.09 14.17 -13.19
N PRO A 112 11.80 13.87 -12.99
CA PRO A 112 11.08 14.33 -11.82
C PRO A 112 11.77 13.89 -10.53
N ASN A 113 11.59 14.65 -9.45
CA ASN A 113 12.06 14.22 -8.14
C ASN A 113 11.37 12.89 -7.73
N PRO A 114 12.11 11.83 -7.39
CA PRO A 114 11.52 10.55 -6.97
C PRO A 114 10.91 10.57 -5.56
N ALA A 115 11.18 11.60 -4.75
CA ALA A 115 10.66 11.72 -3.41
C ALA A 115 9.12 11.76 -3.38
N GLY A 116 8.51 11.04 -2.44
CA GLY A 116 7.06 10.96 -2.28
C GLY A 116 6.35 10.10 -3.32
N SER A 117 7.06 9.24 -4.06
CA SER A 117 6.42 8.27 -4.96
C SER A 117 5.72 7.16 -4.17
N ASP A 118 4.52 6.80 -4.59
CA ASP A 118 3.75 5.71 -3.99
C ASP A 118 4.37 4.33 -4.21
N LEU A 119 5.30 4.19 -5.15
CA LEU A 119 6.02 2.94 -5.41
C LEU A 119 6.98 2.55 -4.27
N TRP A 120 7.45 3.52 -3.50
CA TRP A 120 8.40 3.24 -2.43
C TRP A 120 7.71 2.61 -1.22
N VAL A 121 8.23 1.47 -0.77
CA VAL A 121 7.80 0.84 0.49
C VAL A 121 8.32 1.62 1.68
N SER A 122 9.55 2.13 1.56
CA SER A 122 10.14 3.07 2.49
C SER A 122 10.98 4.08 1.76
N GLU A 123 11.05 5.30 2.29
CA GLU A 123 11.95 6.35 1.84
C GLU A 123 12.57 7.07 3.02
N GLN A 124 13.79 7.49 2.86
CA GLN A 124 14.54 8.24 3.87
C GLN A 124 15.39 9.31 3.19
N GLU A 125 15.33 10.53 3.71
CA GLU A 125 16.29 11.57 3.37
C GLU A 125 17.53 11.39 4.27
N VAL A 126 18.70 11.29 3.65
CA VAL A 126 20.01 11.08 4.29
C VAL A 126 20.87 12.29 4.01
N ASP A 127 21.59 12.79 5.04
CA ASP A 127 22.58 13.87 4.88
C ASP A 127 23.98 13.32 5.10
N GLY A 128 24.77 13.25 4.02
CA GLY A 128 26.13 12.76 4.03
C GLY A 128 26.24 11.23 3.92
N GLU A 129 26.35 10.51 5.03
CA GLU A 129 26.61 9.06 5.06
C GLU A 129 25.57 8.30 5.88
N THR A 130 25.20 7.10 5.44
CA THR A 130 24.37 6.19 6.21
C THR A 130 24.90 4.76 6.10
N THR A 131 24.79 4.00 7.20
CA THR A 131 25.08 2.57 7.24
C THR A 131 23.88 1.84 7.86
N PHE A 132 23.43 0.78 7.20
CA PHE A 132 22.30 -0.01 7.67
C PHE A 132 22.41 -1.47 7.23
N THR A 133 21.83 -2.37 8.03
CA THR A 133 21.71 -3.77 7.68
C THR A 133 20.48 -3.95 6.80
N TRP A 134 20.64 -4.63 5.67
CA TRP A 134 19.54 -4.90 4.77
C TRP A 134 18.58 -5.96 5.34
N GLU A 135 17.29 -5.62 5.33
CA GLU A 135 16.18 -6.54 5.62
C GLU A 135 15.11 -6.35 4.55
N ALA A 136 14.72 -7.43 3.86
CA ALA A 136 13.70 -7.36 2.82
C ALA A 136 12.32 -7.05 3.45
N PRO A 137 11.57 -6.06 2.92
CA PRO A 137 10.25 -5.68 3.45
C PRO A 137 9.21 -6.81 3.39
N ALA A 138 9.30 -7.65 2.37
CA ALA A 138 8.44 -8.81 2.14
C ALA A 138 9.14 -9.82 1.21
N ALA A 139 8.48 -10.93 0.91
CA ALA A 139 8.94 -11.84 -0.13
C ALA A 139 8.94 -11.16 -1.50
N GLY A 140 9.95 -11.42 -2.32
CA GLY A 140 10.12 -10.84 -3.66
C GLY A 140 11.49 -10.24 -3.86
N GLU A 141 11.68 -9.62 -5.01
CA GLU A 141 12.91 -8.93 -5.41
C GLU A 141 12.79 -7.45 -5.08
N TRP A 142 13.83 -6.90 -4.46
CA TRP A 142 13.86 -5.53 -3.95
C TRP A 142 15.11 -4.81 -4.41
N GLU A 143 14.98 -3.55 -4.71
CA GLU A 143 16.07 -2.66 -5.07
C GLU A 143 16.05 -1.38 -4.22
N ILE A 144 17.20 -0.71 -4.13
CA ILE A 144 17.32 0.58 -3.48
C ILE A 144 17.68 1.61 -4.54
N LEU A 145 16.83 2.63 -4.64
CA LEU A 145 17.07 3.81 -5.47
C LEU A 145 17.68 4.92 -4.62
N LEU A 146 18.78 5.48 -5.11
CA LEU A 146 19.42 6.68 -4.56
C LEU A 146 19.25 7.82 -5.56
N ALA A 147 18.87 8.99 -5.08
CA ALA A 147 18.73 10.19 -5.90
C ALA A 147 18.94 11.45 -5.05
N THR A 148 19.36 12.54 -5.67
CA THR A 148 19.36 13.86 -5.01
C THR A 148 18.01 14.54 -5.22
N ASP A 149 17.70 14.89 -6.46
CA ASP A 149 16.44 15.53 -6.85
C ASP A 149 15.94 15.08 -8.24
N GLY A 150 16.60 14.08 -8.83
CA GLY A 150 16.35 13.60 -10.20
C GLY A 150 17.10 14.40 -11.29
N THR A 151 17.83 15.46 -10.93
CA THR A 151 18.60 16.28 -11.88
C THR A 151 20.08 16.38 -11.52
N ALA A 152 20.39 16.49 -10.24
CA ALA A 152 21.75 16.46 -9.75
C ALA A 152 22.26 15.01 -9.64
N PRO A 153 23.59 14.79 -9.68
CA PRO A 153 24.16 13.46 -9.54
C PRO A 153 23.73 12.78 -8.22
N ALA A 154 23.33 11.51 -8.33
CA ALA A 154 23.06 10.67 -7.19
C ALA A 154 24.37 10.19 -6.53
N PRO A 155 24.33 9.79 -5.23
CA PRO A 155 25.46 9.14 -4.58
C PRO A 155 25.90 7.88 -5.36
N ALA A 156 27.21 7.78 -5.59
CA ALA A 156 27.82 6.64 -6.28
C ALA A 156 28.76 5.84 -5.37
N ASP A 157 29.06 6.37 -4.17
CA ASP A 157 29.95 5.73 -3.21
C ASP A 157 29.13 4.77 -2.34
N VAL A 158 29.17 3.50 -2.74
CA VAL A 158 28.42 2.40 -2.10
C VAL A 158 29.41 1.33 -1.69
N SER A 159 29.34 0.89 -0.45
CA SER A 159 30.08 -0.28 0.04
C SER A 159 29.16 -1.30 0.69
N VAL A 160 29.53 -2.56 0.54
CA VAL A 160 28.78 -3.73 1.03
C VAL A 160 29.67 -4.51 1.97
N THR A 161 29.25 -4.66 3.22
CA THR A 161 29.97 -5.45 4.22
C THR A 161 29.16 -6.70 4.55
N TYR A 162 29.82 -7.85 4.53
CA TYR A 162 29.21 -9.14 4.82
C TYR A 162 30.10 -10.01 5.70
N ALA A 163 29.51 -11.03 6.35
CA ALA A 163 30.22 -11.96 7.18
C ALA A 163 31.15 -12.84 6.33
N ASN A 164 32.39 -12.96 6.74
CA ASN A 164 33.39 -13.82 6.10
C ASN A 164 33.49 -15.18 6.78
N ASP A 165 33.83 -16.20 6.02
CA ASP A 165 34.14 -17.53 6.58
C ASP A 165 35.48 -17.49 7.35
N GLU A 166 35.39 -17.37 8.66
CA GLU A 166 36.55 -17.43 9.58
C GLU A 166 37.07 -18.89 9.75
N SER A 167 36.54 -19.86 9.04
CA SER A 167 36.92 -21.24 9.24
C SER A 167 38.39 -21.48 8.90
N THR A 168 39.11 -22.06 9.83
CA THR A 168 40.50 -22.47 9.66
C THR A 168 40.59 -24.02 9.79
N PRO A 169 40.13 -24.75 8.74
CA PRO A 169 39.94 -26.22 8.88
C PRO A 169 41.21 -26.99 9.18
N PHE A 170 42.38 -26.48 8.82
CA PHE A 170 43.67 -27.11 9.06
C PHE A 170 44.31 -26.72 10.39
N ALA A 171 43.83 -25.66 11.06
CA ALA A 171 44.45 -25.17 12.29
C ALA A 171 44.43 -26.24 13.42
N VAL A 172 43.26 -26.81 13.69
CA VAL A 172 43.11 -27.86 14.74
C VAL A 172 43.90 -29.13 14.40
N PRO A 173 43.79 -29.71 13.19
CA PRO A 173 44.63 -30.83 12.78
C PRO A 173 46.14 -30.58 12.90
N LEU A 174 46.62 -29.38 12.53
CA LEU A 174 48.02 -28.99 12.65
C LEU A 174 48.47 -28.86 14.11
N ILE A 175 47.65 -28.26 14.97
CA ILE A 175 47.95 -28.15 16.41
C ILE A 175 48.00 -29.53 17.05
N VAL A 176 46.96 -30.34 16.83
CA VAL A 176 46.86 -31.67 17.46
C VAL A 176 47.92 -32.63 16.88
N GLY A 177 48.06 -32.65 15.54
CA GLY A 177 49.07 -33.44 14.86
C GLY A 177 50.50 -33.07 15.26
N GLY A 178 50.77 -31.76 15.32
CA GLY A 178 52.04 -31.21 15.78
C GLY A 178 52.36 -31.58 17.24
N ALA A 179 51.36 -31.51 18.13
CA ALA A 179 51.49 -31.93 19.51
C ALA A 179 51.83 -33.42 19.63
N LEU A 180 51.15 -34.28 18.87
CA LEU A 180 51.40 -35.72 18.85
C LEU A 180 52.82 -36.04 18.35
N VAL A 181 53.29 -35.38 17.31
CA VAL A 181 54.65 -35.54 16.77
C VAL A 181 55.70 -35.06 17.77
N ALA A 182 55.46 -33.92 18.43
CA ALA A 182 56.33 -33.38 19.48
C ALA A 182 56.44 -34.34 20.69
N VAL A 183 55.27 -34.86 21.15
CA VAL A 183 55.22 -35.84 22.24
C VAL A 183 55.94 -37.14 21.86
N LEU A 184 55.76 -37.65 20.63
CA LEU A 184 56.47 -38.81 20.13
C LEU A 184 57.99 -38.56 20.10
N GLY A 185 58.44 -37.39 19.68
CA GLY A 185 59.84 -36.99 19.72
C GLY A 185 60.40 -36.94 21.13
N LEU A 186 59.62 -36.36 22.09
CA LEU A 186 59.98 -36.34 23.51
C LEU A 186 60.05 -37.76 24.11
N ALA A 187 59.09 -38.63 23.80
CA ALA A 187 59.10 -40.01 24.25
C ALA A 187 60.35 -40.77 23.76
N LEU A 188 60.71 -40.60 22.47
CA LEU A 188 61.92 -41.16 21.90
C LEU A 188 63.20 -40.59 22.54
N ALA A 189 63.25 -39.35 22.87
CA ALA A 189 64.38 -38.72 23.56
C ALA A 189 64.51 -39.29 25.02
N PHE A 190 63.37 -39.46 25.72
CA PHE A 190 63.35 -40.00 27.10
C PHE A 190 63.75 -41.48 27.19
N VAL A 191 63.27 -42.26 26.24
CA VAL A 191 63.70 -43.71 26.14
C VAL A 191 65.21 -43.83 25.80
N ALA A 192 65.70 -42.86 24.96
CA ALA A 192 67.13 -42.80 24.66
C ALA A 192 67.99 -42.35 25.85
N GLY A 193 67.47 -41.48 26.71
CA GLY A 193 68.19 -41.02 27.91
C GLY A 193 68.30 -42.09 29.04
N ARG A 194 67.32 -43.04 29.14
CA ARG A 194 67.32 -44.12 30.13
C ARG A 194 68.36 -45.21 29.87
N GLY A 195 68.92 -45.21 28.66
CA GLY A 195 69.95 -46.25 28.32
C GLY A 195 71.38 -45.90 28.76
N ASN A 196 71.62 -44.79 29.45
CA ASN A 196 72.99 -44.35 29.77
C ASN A 196 73.29 -44.10 31.26
N THR A 197 72.49 -44.66 32.19
CA THR A 197 72.81 -44.63 33.62
C THR A 197 73.20 -46.07 34.10
N GLY A 198 74.42 -46.51 33.70
CA GLY A 198 75.12 -47.62 34.24
C GLY A 198 76.56 -47.22 34.56
N ARG A 199 76.89 -47.16 35.85
CA ARG A 199 78.22 -47.13 36.47
C ARG A 199 78.88 -45.75 36.64
N ARG A 200 78.76 -45.23 37.87
CA ARG A 200 79.95 -45.06 38.71
C ARG A 200 79.55 -44.92 40.19
N SER A 201 80.09 -45.88 40.95
CA SER A 201 80.15 -46.00 42.38
C SER A 201 81.01 -44.90 43.00
N GLY A 202 80.69 -44.53 44.24
CA GLY A 202 81.69 -44.18 45.23
C GLY A 202 81.40 -42.95 46.04
N GLY A 203 81.06 -43.17 47.33
CA GLY A 203 81.67 -42.45 48.44
C GLY A 203 80.92 -41.35 49.12
N GLY A 204 80.30 -41.66 50.24
CA GLY A 204 80.64 -41.16 51.59
C GLY A 204 80.14 -39.72 51.98
N GLY A 205 79.40 -39.67 53.07
CA GLY A 205 79.40 -38.52 53.93
C GLY A 205 78.05 -38.09 54.50
N THR A 206 77.69 -38.72 55.61
CA THR A 206 76.89 -38.26 56.78
C THR A 206 76.71 -36.77 56.94
N SER A 207 75.52 -36.20 57.26
CA SER A 207 74.90 -36.11 58.57
C SER A 207 73.82 -35.04 58.64
N THR A 208 72.78 -35.44 59.26
CA THR A 208 72.00 -34.74 60.30
C THR A 208 71.37 -33.37 60.08
N GLY A 209 70.08 -33.34 60.32
CA GLY A 209 69.34 -32.17 60.76
C GLY A 209 67.94 -32.06 60.24
N GLY A 210 66.98 -32.68 60.92
CA GLY A 210 65.57 -32.26 60.79
C GLY A 210 65.24 -31.25 61.85
N PRO A 211 64.03 -31.09 62.23
CA PRO A 211 62.82 -30.78 61.40
C PRO A 211 62.11 -29.50 61.84
N ALA A 212 61.12 -29.04 61.12
CA ALA A 212 59.94 -28.39 61.69
C ALA A 212 58.97 -27.96 60.55
N ARG A 213 57.90 -28.54 60.57
CA ARG A 213 56.46 -28.17 60.73
C ARG A 213 56.07 -26.75 60.42
N GLY A 214 54.98 -26.63 59.69
CA GLY A 214 54.09 -25.47 59.67
C GLY A 214 53.23 -25.48 58.41
N THR A 215 52.14 -26.17 58.52
CA THR A 215 50.70 -25.84 58.34
C THR A 215 50.35 -25.04 57.12
N ALA A 216 49.64 -25.68 56.24
CA ALA A 216 48.23 -25.56 55.87
C ALA A 216 47.66 -24.11 55.78
N GLU A 217 47.10 -23.76 54.67
CA GLU A 217 45.71 -23.29 54.55
C GLU A 217 45.45 -22.77 53.16
N ALA A 218 44.60 -23.44 52.40
CA ALA A 218 43.23 -23.10 52.03
C ALA A 218 43.06 -21.97 51.01
N ALA A 219 42.45 -22.36 49.90
CA ALA A 219 41.81 -21.49 48.95
C ALA A 219 40.63 -20.73 49.59
N PRO A 220 40.13 -19.67 48.96
CA PRO A 220 38.71 -19.65 48.65
C PRO A 220 38.37 -19.18 47.22
N ALA A 221 37.53 -19.82 46.71
CA ALA A 221 36.22 -19.77 46.07
C ALA A 221 35.68 -18.37 45.66
N ALA A 222 35.19 -18.41 44.42
CA ALA A 222 34.06 -17.72 43.82
C ALA A 222 33.34 -16.59 44.59
N GLY A 223 33.12 -15.48 43.89
CA GLY A 223 32.20 -14.44 44.27
C GLY A 223 31.34 -14.02 43.07
N THR A 224 30.19 -14.65 43.00
CA THR A 224 29.01 -14.18 42.26
C THR A 224 28.52 -12.84 42.86
N THR A 225 28.20 -11.87 42.04
CA THR A 225 27.42 -10.72 42.48
C THR A 225 26.21 -10.53 41.59
N THR A 226 25.09 -10.72 42.24
CA THR A 226 23.72 -10.54 41.81
C THR A 226 23.34 -9.06 41.66
N LEU A 227 22.44 -8.82 40.71
CA LEU A 227 21.59 -7.63 40.51
C LEU A 227 20.75 -7.32 41.78
N PRO A 228 20.31 -6.10 41.98
CA PRO A 228 19.02 -5.89 42.60
C PRO A 228 17.98 -5.32 41.64
N ALA A 229 16.79 -5.92 41.74
CA ALA A 229 15.55 -5.51 41.16
C ALA A 229 14.83 -4.49 42.07
N ALA A 230 14.00 -3.70 41.39
CA ALA A 230 12.64 -3.33 41.71
C ALA A 230 12.27 -2.48 42.92
N ASP A 231 11.18 -1.82 42.63
CA ASP A 231 10.04 -1.35 43.45
C ASP A 231 10.07 0.15 43.72
N THR A 232 9.06 0.89 43.42
CA THR A 232 7.63 0.83 43.76
C THR A 232 6.93 2.06 43.18
N ALA A 233 5.73 1.90 42.70
CA ALA A 233 4.73 2.97 42.66
C ALA A 233 4.19 3.25 44.08
N PRO A 234 3.58 4.40 44.36
CA PRO A 234 2.13 4.51 44.35
C PRO A 234 1.61 5.89 43.91
N ALA A 235 0.48 5.92 43.15
CA ALA A 235 -0.91 6.12 43.58
C ALA A 235 -1.30 7.50 44.16
N ALA A 236 -2.32 8.05 43.49
CA ALA A 236 -3.49 8.75 44.00
C ALA A 236 -3.42 10.26 44.28
N GLY A 237 -4.41 10.94 43.72
CA GLY A 237 -4.96 12.10 44.37
C GLY A 237 -5.60 13.17 43.52
N GLN A 238 -6.87 12.99 43.24
CA GLN A 238 -8.00 13.94 43.44
C GLN A 238 -8.38 14.92 42.33
N LYS A 239 -9.58 14.71 41.84
CA LYS A 239 -10.55 15.74 41.40
C LYS A 239 -11.02 16.62 42.58
N PRO A 240 -11.54 17.86 42.38
CA PRO A 240 -12.89 18.05 41.89
C PRO A 240 -13.06 19.26 40.93
N GLY A 241 -13.90 19.26 39.91
CA GLY A 241 -15.32 19.57 40.01
C GLY A 241 -15.65 21.04 39.79
N SER A 242 -16.26 21.37 38.63
CA SER A 242 -17.41 22.27 38.65
C SER A 242 -18.12 22.26 37.28
N SER A 243 -19.37 22.06 37.39
CA SER A 243 -20.54 22.18 36.54
C SER A 243 -20.52 23.39 35.58
N GLY A 244 -20.86 23.12 34.33
CA GLY A 244 -21.35 24.10 33.38
C GLY A 244 -22.26 23.41 32.39
N THR A 245 -23.56 23.50 32.70
CA THR A 245 -24.70 23.12 31.84
C THR A 245 -24.68 23.97 30.57
N SER A 246 -24.53 23.34 29.40
CA SER A 246 -24.98 23.95 28.15
C SER A 246 -25.68 22.87 27.33
N THR A 247 -26.90 23.18 27.03
CA THR A 247 -27.90 22.50 26.19
C THR A 247 -27.32 22.05 24.86
N PRO A 248 -27.63 20.83 24.39
CA PRO A 248 -27.24 20.40 23.05
C PRO A 248 -28.15 21.05 22.03
N GLY A 249 -27.54 21.86 21.15
CA GLY A 249 -28.15 22.25 19.90
C GLY A 249 -28.19 21.05 18.97
N THR A 250 -29.36 20.64 18.61
CA THR A 250 -29.68 19.64 17.60
C THR A 250 -29.16 20.15 16.24
N SER A 251 -28.01 19.70 15.81
CA SER A 251 -27.61 19.75 14.42
C SER A 251 -28.26 18.57 13.70
N ALA A 252 -29.18 18.85 12.81
CA ALA A 252 -29.75 17.85 11.92
C ALA A 252 -28.65 17.31 10.99
N PRO A 253 -28.56 15.99 10.75
CA PRO A 253 -27.63 15.43 9.79
C PRO A 253 -28.04 15.87 8.38
N GLY A 254 -27.09 16.48 7.67
CA GLY A 254 -27.23 16.80 6.25
C GLY A 254 -27.22 15.51 5.44
N THR A 255 -28.37 15.03 5.08
CA THR A 255 -28.53 14.01 4.05
C THR A 255 -28.17 14.67 2.71
N SER A 256 -27.16 14.15 2.03
CA SER A 256 -26.99 14.31 0.57
C SER A 256 -28.18 13.60 -0.07
N ALA A 257 -29.32 14.27 -0.05
CA ALA A 257 -30.53 13.74 -0.65
C ALA A 257 -30.37 13.87 -2.17
N PHE A 258 -30.77 12.84 -2.86
CA PHE A 258 -31.21 12.96 -4.26
C PHE A 258 -32.00 14.26 -4.38
N GLY A 259 -31.42 15.23 -5.14
CA GLY A 259 -32.04 16.54 -5.24
C GLY A 259 -33.45 16.41 -5.78
N ILE A 260 -34.44 16.78 -4.96
CA ILE A 260 -35.84 16.80 -5.38
C ILE A 260 -35.98 17.93 -6.40
N MET A 261 -36.29 17.59 -7.64
CA MET A 261 -36.61 18.55 -8.68
C MET A 261 -37.98 19.19 -8.40
N PRO A 262 -38.13 20.47 -8.64
CA PRO A 262 -39.41 21.15 -8.41
C PRO A 262 -40.44 20.86 -9.51
N ALA A 263 -41.69 20.88 -9.11
CA ALA A 263 -42.82 20.81 -10.01
C ALA A 263 -42.92 22.01 -10.93
N LEU A 264 -43.33 21.80 -12.18
CA LEU A 264 -43.64 22.82 -13.16
C LEU A 264 -45.00 23.44 -12.85
N ARG A 265 -45.14 24.80 -12.91
CA ARG A 265 -46.39 25.47 -12.69
C ARG A 265 -46.74 26.44 -13.81
N ARG A 266 -48.03 26.47 -14.17
CA ARG A 266 -48.68 27.53 -14.94
C ARG A 266 -48.84 28.76 -14.05
N ARG A 267 -48.77 29.99 -14.61
CA ARG A 267 -48.98 31.23 -13.87
C ARG A 267 -50.33 31.21 -13.12
N GLY A 268 -50.27 31.09 -11.80
CA GLY A 268 -51.38 31.23 -10.87
C GLY A 268 -50.83 31.52 -9.47
N PRO A 269 -51.56 32.14 -8.53
CA PRO A 269 -50.99 32.66 -7.30
C PRO A 269 -50.51 31.55 -6.37
N ALA A 270 -49.36 31.80 -5.80
CA ALA A 270 -48.52 31.01 -4.94
C ALA A 270 -49.24 30.08 -3.93
N ALA A 271 -48.78 28.86 -3.87
CA ALA A 271 -48.84 28.09 -2.64
C ALA A 271 -47.45 27.44 -2.41
N VAL A 272 -46.88 27.82 -1.31
CA VAL A 272 -45.63 27.28 -0.77
C VAL A 272 -45.90 25.82 -0.35
N PHE A 273 -45.19 24.87 -0.98
CA PHE A 273 -45.02 23.55 -0.41
C PHE A 273 -43.53 23.26 -0.24
N GLY A 274 -43.07 23.59 0.96
CA GLY A 274 -41.89 22.93 1.50
C GLY A 274 -42.31 21.56 1.98
N THR A 275 -41.46 20.56 1.71
CA THR A 275 -41.12 19.60 2.75
C THR A 275 -40.58 18.33 2.17
N ALA A 276 -39.49 18.11 2.56
CA ALA A 276 -38.82 16.96 3.18
C ALA A 276 -39.72 15.70 3.31
N LEU A 277 -39.34 14.67 2.59
CA LEU A 277 -39.67 13.33 2.99
C LEU A 277 -38.40 12.61 3.42
N VAL A 278 -38.09 12.78 4.70
CA VAL A 278 -37.21 11.85 5.42
C VAL A 278 -38.11 10.75 5.94
N THR A 279 -38.02 9.58 5.38
CA THR A 279 -38.57 8.39 6.04
C THR A 279 -37.42 7.57 6.57
N ALA A 280 -37.21 7.72 7.86
CA ALA A 280 -36.43 6.78 8.64
C ALA A 280 -37.13 5.40 8.58
N LEU A 281 -36.42 4.39 8.11
CA LEU A 281 -36.79 3.01 8.38
C LEU A 281 -35.91 2.50 9.51
N ALA A 282 -36.46 2.53 10.70
CA ALA A 282 -35.92 1.87 11.86
C ALA A 282 -36.49 0.44 11.95
N LEU A 283 -35.55 -0.50 12.16
CA LEU A 283 -35.71 -1.75 12.90
C LEU A 283 -36.76 -2.77 12.41
N GLY A 284 -36.26 -3.73 11.66
CA GLY A 284 -36.86 -5.06 11.59
C GLY A 284 -35.80 -6.12 11.93
N THR A 285 -35.84 -6.60 13.18
CA THR A 285 -35.09 -7.79 13.60
C THR A 285 -35.76 -9.03 12.99
N GLY A 286 -35.14 -9.63 12.00
CA GLY A 286 -35.49 -10.94 11.47
C GLY A 286 -34.33 -11.92 11.64
N PRO A 287 -34.61 -13.22 11.89
CA PRO A 287 -33.59 -14.17 12.31
C PRO A 287 -32.62 -14.51 11.17
N ALA A 288 -31.33 -14.53 11.50
CA ALA A 288 -30.27 -15.02 10.66
C ALA A 288 -30.56 -16.47 10.23
N LEU A 289 -30.74 -16.67 8.94
CA LEU A 289 -30.62 -17.98 8.30
C LEU A 289 -29.15 -18.25 8.07
N ALA A 290 -28.62 -19.23 8.78
CA ALA A 290 -27.28 -19.75 8.60
C ALA A 290 -27.12 -20.28 7.18
N ALA A 291 -26.26 -19.65 6.39
CA ALA A 291 -25.79 -20.20 5.12
C ALA A 291 -24.88 -21.39 5.40
N LEU A 292 -25.21 -22.54 4.85
CA LEU A 292 -24.37 -23.73 4.82
C LEU A 292 -23.18 -23.46 3.88
N PRO A 293 -21.96 -23.93 4.22
CA PRO A 293 -20.83 -23.80 3.31
C PRO A 293 -21.04 -24.71 2.09
N MET A 294 -21.20 -24.12 0.93
CA MET A 294 -21.05 -24.85 -0.34
C MET A 294 -19.57 -25.09 -0.56
N THR A 295 -19.18 -26.37 -0.51
CA THR A 295 -17.89 -26.83 -0.99
C THR A 295 -17.82 -26.64 -2.50
N ALA A 296 -17.06 -25.65 -2.95
CA ALA A 296 -16.69 -25.51 -4.34
C ALA A 296 -15.78 -26.69 -4.75
N ALA A 297 -16.10 -27.33 -5.87
CA ALA A 297 -15.23 -28.30 -6.50
C ALA A 297 -13.95 -27.60 -7.01
N PRO A 298 -12.77 -28.23 -6.94
CA PRO A 298 -11.56 -27.62 -7.47
C PRO A 298 -11.65 -27.60 -9.00
N THR A 299 -11.70 -26.41 -9.58
CA THR A 299 -11.37 -26.17 -10.98
C THR A 299 -9.85 -26.15 -11.10
N ASP A 300 -9.29 -27.14 -11.78
CA ASP A 300 -7.88 -27.15 -12.21
C ASP A 300 -7.61 -25.94 -13.11
N GLY A 301 -6.96 -24.98 -12.57
CA GLY A 301 -6.44 -23.76 -13.13
C GLY A 301 -5.84 -23.00 -11.97
N ALA A 302 -4.75 -23.55 -11.38
CA ALA A 302 -3.96 -22.79 -10.41
C ALA A 302 -3.43 -21.53 -11.14
N ASN A 303 -4.12 -20.41 -10.99
CA ASN A 303 -3.52 -19.11 -11.23
C ASN A 303 -2.32 -19.05 -10.27
N GLU A 304 -1.11 -18.95 -10.80
CA GLU A 304 0.04 -18.60 -9.99
C GLU A 304 -0.31 -17.30 -9.27
N ALA A 305 -0.23 -17.34 -7.94
CA ALA A 305 -0.54 -16.20 -7.09
C ALA A 305 0.35 -15.02 -7.53
N THR A 306 -0.27 -13.98 -8.07
CA THR A 306 0.47 -12.80 -8.52
C THR A 306 0.56 -11.84 -7.34
N PRO A 307 1.76 -11.41 -6.94
CA PRO A 307 1.90 -10.51 -5.80
C PRO A 307 1.13 -9.20 -6.02
N PRO A 308 0.52 -8.64 -4.96
CA PRO A 308 -0.22 -7.39 -5.05
C PRO A 308 0.73 -6.23 -5.38
N VAL A 309 0.25 -5.25 -6.16
CA VAL A 309 1.06 -4.09 -6.60
C VAL A 309 1.43 -3.13 -5.47
N VAL A 310 0.79 -3.19 -4.32
CA VAL A 310 1.11 -2.42 -3.11
C VAL A 310 1.02 -3.31 -1.89
N LEU A 311 1.85 -3.05 -0.89
CA LEU A 311 1.76 -3.66 0.44
C LEU A 311 0.72 -2.94 1.30
N ASP A 312 0.23 -3.58 2.36
CA ASP A 312 -0.76 -2.99 3.28
C ASP A 312 -0.28 -1.63 3.83
N SER A 313 1.00 -1.52 4.23
CA SER A 313 1.58 -0.27 4.74
C SER A 313 1.68 0.85 3.68
N GLN A 314 1.93 0.49 2.41
CA GLN A 314 1.88 1.45 1.29
C GLN A 314 0.45 1.92 1.07
N LEU A 315 -0.54 1.00 1.07
CA LEU A 315 -1.94 1.33 0.89
C LEU A 315 -2.44 2.28 1.98
N GLU A 316 -2.09 2.03 3.25
CA GLU A 316 -2.44 2.92 4.37
C GLU A 316 -1.90 4.34 4.15
N ARG A 317 -0.63 4.48 3.75
CA ARG A 317 -0.01 5.77 3.43
C ARG A 317 -0.70 6.45 2.24
N ILE A 318 -0.92 5.73 1.14
CA ILE A 318 -1.59 6.24 -0.06
C ILE A 318 -3.00 6.76 0.28
N LEU A 319 -3.77 6.00 1.05
CA LEU A 319 -5.11 6.40 1.50
C LEU A 319 -5.07 7.66 2.37
N ALA A 320 -4.10 7.75 3.28
CA ALA A 320 -3.93 8.93 4.13
C ALA A 320 -3.62 10.19 3.30
N ASP A 321 -2.71 10.11 2.34
CA ASP A 321 -2.31 11.21 1.46
C ASP A 321 -3.47 11.67 0.56
N VAL A 322 -4.20 10.71 -0.02
CA VAL A 322 -5.40 10.98 -0.83
C VAL A 322 -6.47 11.67 0.01
N ALA A 323 -6.79 11.13 1.19
CA ALA A 323 -7.80 11.70 2.08
C ALA A 323 -7.42 13.11 2.54
N ALA A 324 -6.17 13.36 2.92
CA ALA A 324 -5.67 14.67 3.34
C ALA A 324 -5.77 15.70 2.21
N THR A 325 -5.38 15.32 0.98
CA THR A 325 -5.48 16.18 -0.20
C THR A 325 -6.93 16.54 -0.51
N VAL A 326 -7.82 15.54 -0.53
CA VAL A 326 -9.26 15.76 -0.80
C VAL A 326 -9.88 16.61 0.31
N GLN A 327 -9.59 16.35 1.58
CA GLN A 327 -10.08 17.14 2.71
C GLN A 327 -9.65 18.62 2.59
N THR A 328 -8.40 18.86 2.20
CA THR A 328 -7.88 20.23 1.99
C THR A 328 -8.62 20.93 0.86
N ALA A 329 -8.87 20.23 -0.25
CA ALA A 329 -9.62 20.76 -1.40
C ALA A 329 -11.08 21.02 -1.04
N ASP A 330 -11.74 20.09 -0.32
CA ASP A 330 -13.15 20.23 0.14
C ASP A 330 -13.31 21.42 1.09
N ALA A 331 -12.37 21.60 2.03
CA ALA A 331 -12.38 22.74 2.96
C ALA A 331 -12.19 24.08 2.26
N ALA A 332 -11.28 24.14 1.28
CA ALA A 332 -11.02 25.34 0.47
C ALA A 332 -12.06 25.55 -0.64
N LYS A 333 -12.82 24.50 -1.02
CA LYS A 333 -13.67 24.44 -2.23
C LYS A 333 -12.89 24.79 -3.49
N ASP A 334 -11.65 24.31 -3.57
CA ASP A 334 -10.73 24.59 -4.66
C ASP A 334 -10.38 23.29 -5.41
N ALA A 335 -10.92 23.17 -6.63
CA ALA A 335 -10.69 22.01 -7.49
C ALA A 335 -9.24 21.89 -8.00
N ALA A 336 -8.44 22.97 -7.97
CA ALA A 336 -7.05 22.91 -8.38
C ALA A 336 -6.22 22.03 -7.41
N LEU A 337 -6.59 22.01 -6.13
CA LEU A 337 -5.93 21.17 -5.11
C LEU A 337 -6.19 19.68 -5.29
N LEU A 338 -7.21 19.28 -6.07
CA LEU A 338 -7.51 17.88 -6.35
C LEU A 338 -6.54 17.24 -7.34
N THR A 339 -5.89 18.03 -8.21
CA THR A 339 -5.19 17.54 -9.41
C THR A 339 -4.07 16.56 -9.11
N GLU A 340 -3.48 16.65 -7.95
CA GLU A 340 -2.38 15.77 -7.53
C GLU A 340 -2.86 14.37 -7.15
N ARG A 341 -3.96 14.28 -6.38
CA ARG A 341 -4.44 13.02 -5.80
C ARG A 341 -5.87 12.62 -6.18
N ALA A 342 -6.53 13.34 -7.09
CA ALA A 342 -7.85 12.97 -7.60
C ALA A 342 -8.00 13.23 -9.11
N GLY A 343 -8.85 12.43 -9.74
CA GLY A 343 -9.16 12.47 -11.18
C GLY A 343 -10.54 11.88 -11.46
N GLY A 344 -10.87 11.64 -12.74
CA GLY A 344 -12.09 10.98 -13.20
C GLY A 344 -13.37 11.52 -12.56
N ALA A 345 -14.28 10.61 -12.26
CA ALA A 345 -15.56 10.92 -11.61
C ALA A 345 -15.39 11.64 -10.28
N ALA A 346 -14.44 11.23 -9.42
CA ALA A 346 -14.23 11.84 -8.10
C ALA A 346 -13.91 13.34 -8.18
N ALA A 347 -13.02 13.75 -9.09
CA ALA A 347 -12.68 15.15 -9.30
C ALA A 347 -13.82 15.91 -9.98
N THR A 348 -14.51 15.31 -10.96
CA THR A 348 -15.62 15.91 -11.70
C THR A 348 -16.78 16.26 -10.77
N LEU A 349 -17.21 15.32 -9.93
CA LEU A 349 -18.31 15.51 -8.98
C LEU A 349 -17.97 16.58 -7.93
N ARG A 350 -16.76 16.54 -7.34
CA ARG A 350 -16.33 17.55 -6.37
C ARG A 350 -16.23 18.94 -6.96
N LYS A 351 -15.65 19.08 -8.15
CA LYS A 351 -15.59 20.36 -8.87
C LYS A 351 -16.98 20.96 -9.07
N ALA A 352 -17.96 20.15 -9.45
CA ALA A 352 -19.33 20.58 -9.63
C ALA A 352 -19.98 21.00 -8.30
N SER A 353 -19.77 20.22 -7.24
CA SER A 353 -20.24 20.56 -5.90
C SER A 353 -19.68 21.89 -5.40
N TYR A 354 -18.36 22.14 -5.57
CA TYR A 354 -17.74 23.42 -5.20
C TYR A 354 -18.33 24.60 -6.00
N ALA A 355 -18.53 24.42 -7.31
CA ALA A 355 -19.12 25.44 -8.16
C ALA A 355 -20.57 25.77 -7.76
N THR A 356 -21.35 24.75 -7.39
CA THR A 356 -22.71 24.91 -6.88
C THR A 356 -22.72 25.57 -5.51
N ALA A 357 -21.87 25.12 -4.58
CA ALA A 357 -21.75 25.69 -3.23
C ALA A 357 -21.28 27.16 -3.23
N ALA A 358 -20.52 27.58 -4.24
CA ALA A 358 -20.12 28.98 -4.41
C ALA A 358 -21.31 29.92 -4.69
N LYS A 359 -22.37 29.40 -5.34
CA LYS A 359 -23.61 30.15 -5.64
C LYS A 359 -24.70 29.88 -4.60
N VAL A 360 -24.74 28.69 -4.02
CA VAL A 360 -25.75 28.21 -3.07
C VAL A 360 -25.06 27.82 -1.75
N PRO A 361 -24.90 28.77 -0.81
CA PRO A 361 -24.14 28.49 0.44
C PRO A 361 -24.69 27.36 1.30
N THR A 362 -25.96 27.01 1.12
CA THR A 362 -26.63 25.91 1.83
C THR A 362 -26.53 24.57 1.10
N TYR A 363 -25.84 24.52 -0.03
CA TYR A 363 -25.61 23.28 -0.76
C TYR A 363 -24.74 22.33 0.07
N ALA A 364 -25.13 21.06 0.11
CA ALA A 364 -24.44 20.08 0.92
C ALA A 364 -22.99 19.89 0.41
N ALA A 365 -22.06 19.76 1.34
CA ALA A 365 -20.68 19.41 1.00
C ALA A 365 -20.61 17.98 0.46
N PRO A 366 -19.61 17.66 -0.38
CA PRO A 366 -19.33 16.28 -0.75
C PRO A 366 -19.08 15.43 0.48
N GLU A 367 -19.39 14.13 0.37
CA GLU A 367 -19.06 13.19 1.44
C GLU A 367 -17.54 13.12 1.64
N PRO A 368 -17.04 13.20 2.91
CA PRO A 368 -15.61 13.16 3.16
C PRO A 368 -15.01 11.82 2.75
N VAL A 369 -13.80 11.87 2.20
CA VAL A 369 -12.99 10.68 1.94
C VAL A 369 -12.25 10.32 3.21
N SER A 370 -12.44 9.11 3.69
CA SER A 370 -11.77 8.61 4.89
C SER A 370 -10.73 7.56 4.52
N ALA A 371 -9.51 7.70 5.08
CA ALA A 371 -8.45 6.71 4.91
C ALA A 371 -8.73 5.45 5.71
N GLU A 372 -9.31 5.59 6.90
CA GLU A 372 -9.49 4.52 7.88
C GLU A 372 -10.81 4.66 8.68
N PRO A 373 -11.28 3.58 9.30
CA PRO A 373 -10.73 2.22 9.20
C PRO A 373 -10.99 1.57 7.82
N LEU A 374 -9.98 0.88 7.30
CA LEU A 374 -10.11 0.00 6.14
C LEU A 374 -10.96 -1.22 6.52
N LYS A 375 -11.99 -1.50 5.74
CA LYS A 375 -12.90 -2.64 5.95
C LYS A 375 -12.50 -3.84 5.10
N THR A 376 -12.16 -3.59 3.84
CA THR A 376 -11.69 -4.57 2.87
C THR A 376 -11.04 -3.86 1.69
N ASP A 377 -10.33 -4.59 0.87
CA ASP A 377 -9.66 -4.09 -0.32
C ASP A 377 -9.68 -5.14 -1.46
N LEU A 378 -9.43 -4.67 -2.68
CA LEU A 378 -9.01 -5.49 -3.83
C LEU A 378 -7.81 -4.78 -4.45
N ILE A 379 -6.66 -5.42 -4.38
CA ILE A 379 -5.40 -4.88 -4.88
C ILE A 379 -5.03 -5.65 -6.16
N MET A 380 -4.83 -4.93 -7.26
CA MET A 380 -4.35 -5.53 -8.49
C MET A 380 -3.00 -6.24 -8.28
N GLY A 381 -2.79 -7.36 -8.96
CA GLY A 381 -1.52 -8.06 -9.03
C GLY A 381 -0.77 -7.76 -10.32
N GLY A 382 0.53 -8.07 -10.34
CA GLY A 382 1.40 -7.92 -11.51
C GLY A 382 2.27 -6.68 -11.47
N THR A 383 2.92 -6.40 -12.60
CA THR A 383 3.93 -5.32 -12.73
C THR A 383 3.51 -4.22 -13.69
N GLU A 384 2.47 -4.48 -14.49
CA GLU A 384 2.01 -3.60 -15.56
C GLU A 384 1.27 -2.35 -15.05
N PHE A 385 1.26 -1.29 -15.87
CA PHE A 385 0.47 -0.08 -15.68
C PHE A 385 -0.62 0.04 -16.76
N PRO A 386 -1.78 0.65 -16.46
CA PRO A 386 -2.17 1.25 -15.18
C PRO A 386 -2.46 0.23 -14.08
N ARG A 387 -2.16 0.60 -12.83
CA ARG A 387 -2.47 -0.19 -11.63
C ARG A 387 -3.71 0.33 -10.95
N SER A 388 -4.54 -0.57 -10.45
CA SER A 388 -5.79 -0.21 -9.76
C SER A 388 -5.87 -0.87 -8.39
N VAL A 389 -6.40 -0.13 -7.44
CA VAL A 389 -6.70 -0.59 -6.07
C VAL A 389 -8.10 -0.11 -5.71
N VAL A 390 -8.90 -1.00 -5.16
CA VAL A 390 -10.18 -0.64 -4.54
C VAL A 390 -10.03 -0.81 -3.04
N ALA A 391 -10.29 0.26 -2.28
CA ALA A 391 -10.31 0.23 -0.82
C ALA A 391 -11.72 0.59 -0.34
N VAL A 392 -12.27 -0.22 0.57
CA VAL A 392 -13.54 0.08 1.23
C VAL A 392 -13.26 0.60 2.63
N THR A 393 -13.57 1.86 2.88
CA THR A 393 -13.34 2.53 4.15
C THR A 393 -14.64 3.06 4.75
N GLN A 394 -14.64 3.35 6.04
CA GLN A 394 -15.75 4.02 6.70
C GLN A 394 -15.24 4.81 7.90
N GLY A 395 -15.06 6.10 7.72
CA GLY A 395 -14.68 7.01 8.78
C GLY A 395 -15.85 7.40 9.68
N PRO A 396 -15.58 8.17 10.74
CA PRO A 396 -16.62 8.55 11.71
C PRO A 396 -17.69 9.48 11.14
N GLU A 397 -17.41 10.17 10.04
CA GLU A 397 -18.34 11.08 9.36
C GLU A 397 -19.12 10.40 8.21
N ASN A 398 -18.80 9.13 7.90
CA ASN A 398 -19.48 8.35 6.87
C ASN A 398 -20.58 7.49 7.50
N GLU A 399 -21.84 7.70 7.12
CA GLU A 399 -22.97 6.89 7.60
C GLU A 399 -22.87 5.43 7.14
N VAL A 400 -22.37 5.22 5.92
CA VAL A 400 -22.18 3.91 5.28
C VAL A 400 -20.75 3.80 4.75
N PRO A 401 -20.24 2.58 4.55
CA PRO A 401 -18.95 2.41 3.90
C PRO A 401 -18.91 3.05 2.52
N GLN A 402 -17.74 3.54 2.13
CA GLN A 402 -17.45 4.03 0.79
C GLN A 402 -16.36 3.18 0.13
N ALA A 403 -16.52 2.91 -1.15
CA ALA A 403 -15.51 2.27 -1.99
C ALA A 403 -14.73 3.35 -2.75
N LEU A 404 -13.42 3.32 -2.60
CA LEU A 404 -12.47 4.23 -3.21
C LEU A 404 -11.73 3.48 -4.32
N LEU A 405 -11.87 3.92 -5.56
CA LEU A 405 -11.06 3.43 -6.67
C LEU A 405 -9.84 4.33 -6.82
N LEU A 406 -8.66 3.76 -6.61
CA LEU A 406 -7.37 4.39 -6.79
C LEU A 406 -6.71 3.84 -8.05
N VAL A 407 -6.18 4.72 -8.91
CA VAL A 407 -5.49 4.32 -10.14
C VAL A 407 -4.16 5.05 -10.26
N GLN A 408 -3.10 4.29 -10.50
CA GLN A 408 -1.78 4.78 -10.88
C GLN A 408 -1.57 4.52 -12.38
N LYS A 409 -1.51 5.57 -13.18
CA LYS A 409 -1.45 5.43 -14.65
C LYS A 409 -0.08 5.05 -15.17
N THR A 410 0.96 5.57 -14.54
CA THR A 410 2.36 5.32 -14.89
C THR A 410 3.21 5.21 -13.63
N ALA A 411 4.40 4.64 -13.72
CA ALA A 411 5.31 4.50 -12.59
C ALA A 411 5.72 5.84 -11.95
N ARG A 412 5.76 6.92 -12.72
CA ARG A 412 6.15 8.28 -12.24
C ARG A 412 4.98 9.13 -11.76
N GLU A 413 3.75 8.59 -11.79
CA GLU A 413 2.57 9.23 -11.21
C GLU A 413 2.18 8.54 -9.91
N ASN A 414 1.70 9.29 -8.94
CA ASN A 414 1.11 8.74 -7.73
C ASN A 414 -0.32 8.24 -7.97
N TYR A 415 -0.83 7.36 -7.11
CA TYR A 415 -2.22 6.93 -7.15
C TYR A 415 -3.16 8.13 -7.01
N LYS A 416 -4.20 8.14 -7.87
CA LYS A 416 -5.27 9.14 -7.82
C LYS A 416 -6.60 8.47 -7.52
N LEU A 417 -7.39 9.11 -6.69
CA LEU A 417 -8.78 8.76 -6.46
C LEU A 417 -9.58 9.06 -7.73
N MET A 418 -9.98 8.01 -8.43
CA MET A 418 -10.78 8.13 -9.66
C MET A 418 -12.28 8.08 -9.38
N SER A 419 -12.67 7.38 -8.32
CA SER A 419 -14.06 7.28 -7.90
C SER A 419 -14.17 7.11 -6.39
N SER A 420 -15.19 7.72 -5.77
CA SER A 420 -15.56 7.56 -4.36
C SER A 420 -17.06 7.33 -4.31
N ILE A 421 -17.47 6.11 -3.98
CA ILE A 421 -18.86 5.66 -4.10
C ILE A 421 -19.35 5.11 -2.77
N ARG A 422 -20.49 5.62 -2.29
CA ARG A 422 -21.18 5.09 -1.12
C ARG A 422 -21.79 3.74 -1.43
N MET A 423 -21.61 2.78 -0.53
CA MET A 423 -22.30 1.50 -0.63
C MET A 423 -23.81 1.67 -0.40
N LEU A 424 -24.62 0.92 -1.15
CA LEU A 424 -26.07 0.90 -0.95
C LEU A 424 -26.43 0.06 0.27
N PRO A 425 -27.51 0.43 0.99
CA PRO A 425 -27.97 -0.35 2.12
C PRO A 425 -28.30 -1.80 1.75
N GLY A 426 -27.85 -2.74 2.58
CA GLY A 426 -28.11 -4.17 2.38
C GLY A 426 -27.21 -4.85 1.37
N THR A 427 -26.27 -4.14 0.75
CA THR A 427 -25.25 -4.72 -0.15
C THR A 427 -24.00 -5.12 0.62
N THR A 428 -23.27 -6.07 0.08
CA THR A 428 -21.97 -6.52 0.60
C THR A 428 -20.92 -6.40 -0.47
N PHE A 429 -19.72 -5.96 -0.08
CA PHE A 429 -18.57 -5.99 -0.98
C PHE A 429 -18.06 -7.43 -1.08
N PRO A 430 -17.67 -7.92 -2.29
CA PRO A 430 -17.15 -9.27 -2.47
C PRO A 430 -15.93 -9.56 -1.58
N ALA A 431 -15.74 -10.84 -1.28
CA ALA A 431 -14.60 -11.27 -0.48
C ALA A 431 -13.27 -10.96 -1.19
N ARG A 432 -12.29 -10.49 -0.42
CA ARG A 432 -10.92 -10.33 -0.91
C ARG A 432 -10.28 -11.70 -1.17
N PRO A 433 -9.31 -11.80 -2.08
CA PRO A 433 -8.51 -13.01 -2.24
C PRO A 433 -7.74 -13.37 -0.96
N ALA A 434 -7.03 -14.50 -0.98
CA ALA A 434 -6.16 -14.88 0.11
C ALA A 434 -5.11 -13.77 0.38
N ALA A 435 -4.67 -13.68 1.63
CA ALA A 435 -3.67 -12.67 1.99
C ALA A 435 -2.38 -12.87 1.17
N GLY A 436 -1.93 -11.81 0.52
CA GLY A 436 -0.75 -11.83 -0.34
C GLY A 436 -1.01 -12.08 -1.82
N ASP A 437 -2.28 -12.33 -2.22
CA ASP A 437 -2.65 -12.50 -3.62
C ASP A 437 -3.26 -11.21 -4.18
N GLY A 438 -2.72 -10.74 -5.31
CA GLY A 438 -3.34 -9.69 -6.10
C GLY A 438 -4.45 -10.21 -6.99
N VAL A 439 -5.35 -9.32 -7.43
CA VAL A 439 -6.41 -9.65 -8.38
C VAL A 439 -6.04 -9.22 -9.79
N ASN A 440 -6.60 -9.90 -10.79
CA ASN A 440 -6.42 -9.49 -12.18
C ASN A 440 -7.37 -8.32 -12.53
N PRO A 441 -6.95 -7.41 -13.42
CA PRO A 441 -7.88 -6.46 -14.02
C PRO A 441 -8.92 -7.20 -14.88
N ALA A 442 -10.13 -6.66 -14.96
CA ALA A 442 -11.14 -7.09 -15.92
C ALA A 442 -11.22 -6.03 -17.03
N PRO A 443 -10.77 -6.33 -18.27
CA PRO A 443 -10.82 -5.35 -19.35
C PRO A 443 -12.26 -4.86 -19.58
N ALA A 444 -12.43 -3.56 -19.75
CA ALA A 444 -13.74 -2.93 -19.79
C ALA A 444 -14.64 -3.46 -20.93
N ASP A 445 -14.04 -3.81 -22.06
CA ASP A 445 -14.71 -4.27 -23.27
C ASP A 445 -14.78 -5.80 -23.41
N SER A 446 -14.21 -6.58 -22.48
CA SER A 446 -14.19 -8.04 -22.52
C SER A 446 -15.18 -8.67 -21.52
N ALA A 447 -15.94 -9.63 -22.00
CA ALA A 447 -16.81 -10.47 -21.18
C ALA A 447 -16.15 -11.78 -20.75
N ASP A 448 -14.84 -11.96 -20.99
CA ASP A 448 -14.14 -13.20 -20.65
C ASP A 448 -14.33 -13.58 -19.19
N GLY A 449 -14.90 -14.77 -18.94
CA GLY A 449 -15.17 -15.26 -17.59
C GLY A 449 -16.25 -14.50 -16.82
N LEU A 450 -17.02 -13.60 -17.44
CA LEU A 450 -18.13 -12.83 -16.86
C LEU A 450 -19.44 -13.08 -17.63
N THR A 451 -20.57 -12.77 -17.02
CA THR A 451 -21.88 -12.82 -17.70
C THR A 451 -22.00 -11.74 -18.78
N THR A 452 -21.32 -10.61 -18.61
CA THR A 452 -21.23 -9.50 -19.58
C THR A 452 -19.93 -8.71 -19.35
N SER A 453 -19.53 -7.89 -20.34
CA SER A 453 -18.37 -7.01 -20.13
C SER A 453 -18.67 -5.90 -19.11
N PRO A 454 -17.66 -5.39 -18.40
CA PRO A 454 -17.83 -4.27 -17.47
C PRO A 454 -18.49 -3.04 -18.10
N GLN A 455 -18.09 -2.66 -19.30
CA GLN A 455 -18.65 -1.53 -20.03
C GLN A 455 -20.12 -1.79 -20.39
N ALA A 456 -20.44 -2.97 -20.92
CA ALA A 456 -21.83 -3.32 -21.27
C ALA A 456 -22.74 -3.38 -20.03
N ALA A 457 -22.22 -3.71 -18.85
CA ALA A 457 -22.99 -3.66 -17.60
C ALA A 457 -23.37 -2.21 -17.24
N VAL A 458 -22.45 -1.25 -17.41
CA VAL A 458 -22.73 0.18 -17.17
C VAL A 458 -23.71 0.72 -18.23
N GLU A 459 -23.54 0.34 -19.50
CA GLU A 459 -24.46 0.69 -20.60
C GLU A 459 -25.89 0.15 -20.34
N ALA A 460 -26.00 -1.10 -19.89
CA ALA A 460 -27.28 -1.70 -19.56
C ALA A 460 -27.96 -1.00 -18.37
N LEU A 461 -27.18 -0.52 -17.36
CA LEU A 461 -27.73 0.25 -16.25
C LEU A 461 -28.25 1.61 -16.74
N ALA A 462 -27.47 2.30 -17.57
CA ALA A 462 -27.87 3.58 -18.16
C ALA A 462 -29.17 3.46 -18.96
N ASP A 463 -29.31 2.38 -19.76
CA ASP A 463 -30.56 2.09 -20.50
C ASP A 463 -31.71 1.78 -19.54
N ALA A 464 -31.52 0.92 -18.53
CA ALA A 464 -32.56 0.57 -17.56
C ALA A 464 -33.08 1.78 -16.79
N LEU A 465 -32.21 2.77 -16.46
CA LEU A 465 -32.58 4.01 -15.80
C LEU A 465 -33.25 5.01 -16.76
N THR A 466 -32.91 4.98 -18.04
CA THR A 466 -33.54 5.83 -19.07
C THR A 466 -34.89 5.26 -19.49
N ASN A 467 -34.96 3.96 -19.67
CA ASN A 467 -36.12 3.20 -20.17
C ASN A 467 -36.52 2.11 -19.15
N PRO A 468 -37.19 2.43 -18.05
CA PRO A 468 -37.47 1.46 -16.96
C PRO A 468 -38.29 0.24 -17.41
N ASP A 469 -39.07 0.36 -18.48
CA ASP A 469 -39.85 -0.73 -19.09
C ASP A 469 -39.14 -1.36 -20.32
N GLY A 470 -37.88 -0.99 -20.54
CA GLY A 470 -37.09 -1.38 -21.70
C GLY A 470 -36.52 -2.81 -21.62
N GLU A 471 -35.57 -3.10 -22.51
CA GLU A 471 -34.95 -4.41 -22.64
C GLU A 471 -34.16 -4.83 -21.39
N ASN A 472 -33.54 -3.87 -20.72
CA ASN A 472 -32.67 -4.11 -19.58
C ASN A 472 -33.37 -4.09 -18.21
N LYS A 473 -34.72 -4.04 -18.16
CA LYS A 473 -35.49 -3.93 -16.91
C LYS A 473 -35.26 -5.06 -15.90
N ASP A 474 -34.93 -6.25 -16.37
CA ASP A 474 -34.72 -7.45 -15.56
C ASP A 474 -33.24 -7.85 -15.48
N THR A 475 -32.31 -7.00 -15.91
CA THR A 475 -30.86 -7.28 -15.93
C THR A 475 -30.25 -7.14 -14.53
N PHE A 476 -30.84 -6.27 -13.70
CA PHE A 476 -30.30 -5.93 -12.38
C PHE A 476 -31.16 -6.47 -11.25
N SER A 477 -30.51 -6.88 -10.16
CA SER A 477 -31.24 -7.13 -8.92
C SER A 477 -31.84 -5.83 -8.38
N ALA A 478 -32.95 -5.95 -7.63
CA ALA A 478 -33.59 -4.81 -6.99
C ALA A 478 -32.58 -4.03 -6.12
N ASN A 479 -32.53 -2.71 -6.29
CA ASN A 479 -31.62 -1.84 -5.56
C ASN A 479 -32.21 -0.46 -5.32
N THR A 480 -31.83 0.15 -4.22
CA THR A 480 -32.40 1.44 -3.77
C THR A 480 -32.04 2.62 -4.68
N PHE A 481 -30.95 2.54 -5.44
CA PHE A 481 -30.56 3.60 -6.38
C PHE A 481 -31.53 3.65 -7.57
N ALA A 482 -31.72 2.53 -8.27
CA ALA A 482 -32.64 2.46 -9.39
C ALA A 482 -34.10 2.75 -8.96
N GLU A 483 -34.50 2.25 -7.78
CA GLU A 483 -35.83 2.56 -7.22
C GLU A 483 -36.01 4.07 -6.98
N ALA A 484 -35.00 4.75 -6.43
CA ALA A 484 -35.07 6.20 -6.20
C ALA A 484 -35.14 6.99 -7.51
N VAL A 485 -34.34 6.62 -8.52
CA VAL A 485 -34.32 7.27 -9.82
C VAL A 485 -35.66 7.07 -10.55
N THR A 486 -36.15 5.84 -10.65
CA THR A 486 -37.41 5.53 -11.35
C THR A 486 -38.62 6.11 -10.61
N LYS A 487 -38.59 6.10 -9.28
CA LYS A 487 -39.65 6.78 -8.50
C LYS A 487 -39.66 8.30 -8.78
N PHE A 488 -38.50 8.94 -8.76
CA PHE A 488 -38.41 10.36 -9.08
C PHE A 488 -38.96 10.66 -10.49
N GLN A 489 -38.53 9.89 -11.49
CA GLN A 489 -39.02 10.05 -12.87
C GLN A 489 -40.55 9.88 -12.96
N SER A 490 -41.11 8.87 -12.27
CA SER A 490 -42.55 8.62 -12.19
C SER A 490 -43.29 9.76 -11.50
N ASP A 491 -42.79 10.23 -10.34
CA ASP A 491 -43.40 11.33 -9.58
C ASP A 491 -43.43 12.61 -10.42
N VAL A 492 -42.35 12.91 -11.14
CA VAL A 492 -42.25 14.09 -12.01
C VAL A 492 -43.19 13.98 -13.21
N THR A 493 -43.20 12.84 -13.91
CA THR A 493 -44.02 12.69 -15.12
C THR A 493 -45.52 12.57 -14.84
N SER A 494 -45.88 12.01 -13.68
CA SER A 494 -47.29 11.86 -13.28
C SER A 494 -47.86 13.07 -12.54
N SER A 495 -47.05 14.06 -12.19
CA SER A 495 -47.51 15.26 -11.50
C SER A 495 -48.44 16.10 -12.38
N PRO A 496 -49.65 16.49 -11.91
CA PRO A 496 -50.52 17.38 -12.66
C PRO A 496 -49.89 18.75 -12.95
N ASP A 497 -48.96 19.18 -12.09
CA ASP A 497 -48.24 20.45 -12.28
C ASP A 497 -47.30 20.40 -13.50
N ASN A 498 -46.98 19.24 -14.00
CA ASN A 498 -46.09 18.99 -15.12
C ASN A 498 -46.80 18.64 -16.44
N GLU A 499 -48.16 18.64 -16.46
CA GLU A 499 -48.91 18.30 -17.68
C GLU A 499 -48.61 19.21 -18.86
N PHE A 500 -48.13 20.43 -18.60
CA PHE A 500 -47.83 21.47 -19.59
C PHE A 500 -46.38 21.41 -20.13
N ALA A 501 -45.59 20.44 -19.70
CA ALA A 501 -44.21 20.29 -20.12
C ALA A 501 -43.92 18.94 -20.79
N ASN A 502 -43.02 18.94 -21.76
CA ASN A 502 -42.35 17.76 -22.27
C ASN A 502 -41.13 17.48 -21.36
N ILE A 503 -41.15 16.37 -20.71
CA ILE A 503 -40.10 15.97 -19.78
C ILE A 503 -39.39 14.75 -20.34
N THR A 504 -38.07 14.79 -20.36
CA THR A 504 -37.24 13.67 -20.79
C THR A 504 -36.11 13.44 -19.79
N PHE A 505 -35.78 12.18 -19.58
CA PHE A 505 -34.64 11.72 -18.81
C PHE A 505 -33.69 10.97 -19.74
N ASN A 506 -32.41 11.09 -19.51
CA ASN A 506 -31.40 10.36 -20.25
C ASN A 506 -30.21 10.08 -19.33
N HIS A 507 -29.73 8.83 -19.37
CA HIS A 507 -28.49 8.42 -18.72
C HIS A 507 -27.54 7.95 -19.81
N ALA A 508 -26.35 8.54 -19.88
CA ALA A 508 -25.35 8.26 -20.90
C ALA A 508 -24.05 7.78 -20.21
N PRO A 509 -23.62 6.55 -20.45
CA PRO A 509 -22.39 6.05 -19.87
C PRO A 509 -21.18 6.76 -20.47
N VAL A 510 -20.11 6.91 -19.66
CA VAL A 510 -18.80 7.41 -20.09
C VAL A 510 -17.82 6.25 -20.10
N PRO A 511 -17.61 5.57 -21.22
CA PRO A 511 -16.82 4.32 -21.29
C PRO A 511 -15.39 4.47 -20.79
N ALA A 512 -14.77 5.64 -21.00
CA ALA A 512 -13.40 5.93 -20.57
C ALA A 512 -13.21 5.91 -19.04
N ASP A 513 -14.30 6.05 -18.28
CA ASP A 513 -14.30 6.03 -16.82
C ASP A 513 -14.76 4.67 -16.26
N THR A 514 -14.83 3.63 -17.09
CA THR A 514 -15.12 2.26 -16.65
C THR A 514 -13.83 1.55 -16.24
N ASN A 515 -13.76 1.14 -14.97
CA ASN A 515 -12.66 0.36 -14.42
C ASN A 515 -13.20 -0.86 -13.70
N ALA A 516 -12.52 -2.01 -13.84
CA ALA A 516 -12.99 -3.22 -13.19
C ALA A 516 -11.85 -4.13 -12.73
N LEU A 517 -12.05 -4.78 -11.58
CA LEU A 517 -11.16 -5.77 -11.00
C LEU A 517 -11.92 -7.08 -10.78
N ARG A 518 -11.23 -8.20 -11.01
CA ARG A 518 -11.75 -9.53 -10.72
C ARG A 518 -11.91 -9.73 -9.23
N THR A 519 -12.90 -10.52 -8.86
CA THR A 519 -13.15 -10.94 -7.49
C THR A 519 -12.74 -12.40 -7.27
N ALA A 520 -12.56 -12.80 -6.01
CA ALA A 520 -12.13 -14.16 -5.66
C ALA A 520 -13.09 -15.27 -6.13
N ASP A 521 -14.37 -14.95 -6.32
CA ASP A 521 -15.40 -15.86 -6.81
C ASP A 521 -15.50 -15.93 -8.35
N GLY A 522 -14.61 -15.24 -9.06
CA GLY A 522 -14.55 -15.18 -10.53
C GLY A 522 -15.45 -14.13 -11.17
N GLY A 523 -16.20 -13.34 -10.41
CA GLY A 523 -16.93 -12.17 -10.86
C GLY A 523 -16.02 -10.95 -11.06
N ALA A 524 -16.63 -9.75 -11.15
CA ALA A 524 -15.90 -8.49 -11.21
C ALA A 524 -16.63 -7.37 -10.46
N ILE A 525 -15.86 -6.52 -9.77
CA ILE A 525 -16.31 -5.21 -9.33
C ILE A 525 -16.03 -4.21 -10.44
N VAL A 526 -17.07 -3.48 -10.82
CA VAL A 526 -17.04 -2.50 -11.92
C VAL A 526 -17.37 -1.13 -11.36
N PHE A 527 -16.49 -0.17 -11.56
CA PHE A 527 -16.74 1.24 -11.37
C PHE A 527 -17.08 1.86 -12.70
N GLY A 528 -18.22 2.53 -12.78
CA GLY A 528 -18.69 3.25 -13.96
C GLY A 528 -19.08 4.67 -13.62
N TYR A 529 -19.09 5.51 -14.64
CA TYR A 529 -19.59 6.87 -14.57
C TYR A 529 -20.58 7.12 -15.70
N MET A 530 -21.66 7.83 -15.37
CA MET A 530 -22.71 8.20 -16.33
C MET A 530 -23.01 9.70 -16.18
N ASP A 531 -23.17 10.38 -17.32
CA ASP A 531 -23.81 11.69 -17.38
C ASP A 531 -25.32 11.47 -17.45
N SER A 532 -26.08 11.99 -16.50
CA SER A 532 -27.53 11.97 -16.59
C SER A 532 -28.09 13.37 -16.84
N SER A 533 -29.18 13.47 -17.53
CA SER A 533 -29.86 14.71 -17.82
C SER A 533 -31.37 14.61 -17.64
N TYR A 534 -31.92 15.68 -17.09
CA TYR A 534 -33.34 15.93 -17.02
C TYR A 534 -33.63 17.18 -17.83
N THR A 535 -34.51 17.03 -18.81
CA THR A 535 -34.95 18.16 -19.63
C THR A 535 -36.43 18.42 -19.44
N SER A 536 -36.79 19.66 -19.25
CA SER A 536 -38.20 20.10 -19.20
C SER A 536 -38.41 21.28 -20.12
N VAL A 537 -39.32 21.12 -21.08
CA VAL A 537 -39.63 22.13 -22.08
C VAL A 537 -41.14 22.35 -22.12
N PRO A 538 -41.64 23.63 -22.07
CA PRO A 538 -43.05 23.91 -22.22
C PRO A 538 -43.65 23.33 -23.52
N LYS A 539 -44.88 22.81 -23.47
CA LYS A 539 -45.59 22.23 -24.63
C LYS A 539 -46.14 23.28 -25.56
N GLU A 540 -46.64 24.39 -25.01
CA GLU A 540 -47.31 25.45 -25.75
C GLU A 540 -46.66 26.81 -25.55
N ALA A 541 -46.81 27.68 -26.50
CA ALA A 541 -46.35 29.08 -26.38
C ALA A 541 -47.08 29.79 -25.26
N GLY A 542 -46.34 30.45 -24.35
CA GLY A 542 -46.88 31.15 -23.18
C GLY A 542 -46.91 30.29 -21.90
N ASP A 543 -46.66 28.98 -22.00
CA ASP A 543 -46.38 28.18 -20.82
C ASP A 543 -44.95 28.44 -20.33
N SER A 544 -44.73 28.31 -19.02
CA SER A 544 -43.39 28.49 -18.45
C SER A 544 -43.14 27.54 -17.31
N ILE A 545 -41.86 27.21 -17.13
CA ILE A 545 -41.36 26.40 -16.05
C ILE A 545 -41.01 27.29 -14.89
N ASN A 546 -41.59 27.04 -13.74
CA ASN A 546 -41.29 27.74 -12.50
C ASN A 546 -40.03 27.17 -11.82
N LEU A 547 -39.04 28.01 -11.54
CA LEU A 547 -37.80 27.68 -10.86
C LEU A 547 -37.73 28.28 -9.46
N GLU A 548 -38.77 29.03 -9.03
CA GLU A 548 -38.79 29.76 -7.77
C GLU A 548 -38.53 28.85 -6.56
N GLY A 549 -37.64 29.28 -5.68
CA GLY A 549 -37.29 28.55 -4.45
C GLY A 549 -36.41 27.29 -4.65
N THR A 550 -35.92 27.09 -5.87
CA THR A 550 -35.09 25.92 -6.19
C THR A 550 -33.60 26.26 -6.32
N VAL A 551 -32.74 25.29 -6.23
CA VAL A 551 -31.31 25.43 -6.56
C VAL A 551 -31.13 25.94 -7.99
N TYR A 552 -32.03 25.57 -8.91
CA TYR A 552 -31.95 25.95 -10.33
C TYR A 552 -32.21 27.44 -10.53
N GLN A 553 -33.10 28.08 -9.76
CA GLN A 553 -33.25 29.50 -9.74
C GLN A 553 -31.93 30.22 -9.46
N THR A 554 -31.21 29.74 -8.41
CA THR A 554 -29.93 30.33 -8.04
C THR A 554 -28.85 30.10 -9.10
N LEU A 555 -28.84 28.92 -9.74
CA LEU A 555 -27.86 28.60 -10.77
C LEU A 555 -28.08 29.35 -12.07
N THR A 556 -29.34 29.51 -12.51
CA THR A 556 -29.72 30.15 -13.77
C THR A 556 -29.91 31.66 -13.63
N GLY A 557 -30.26 32.16 -12.43
CA GLY A 557 -30.60 33.55 -12.17
C GLY A 557 -32.06 33.91 -12.48
N GLU A 558 -32.88 32.94 -12.94
CA GLU A 558 -34.24 33.15 -13.39
C GLU A 558 -35.27 32.46 -12.50
N VAL A 559 -36.39 33.10 -12.26
CA VAL A 559 -37.52 32.54 -11.49
C VAL A 559 -38.41 31.61 -12.33
N SER A 560 -38.38 31.76 -13.64
CA SER A 560 -39.13 30.92 -14.60
C SER A 560 -38.53 31.01 -15.99
N THR A 561 -38.87 30.03 -16.85
CA THR A 561 -38.41 30.00 -18.24
C THR A 561 -39.50 29.52 -19.20
N GLU A 562 -39.65 30.21 -20.33
CA GLU A 562 -40.52 29.79 -21.45
C GLU A 562 -39.75 28.92 -22.46
N ALA A 563 -38.39 28.96 -22.42
CA ALA A 563 -37.54 28.18 -23.32
C ALA A 563 -37.31 26.72 -22.84
N GLY A 564 -37.47 26.48 -21.55
CA GLY A 564 -37.16 25.22 -20.92
C GLY A 564 -35.85 25.22 -20.14
N ILE A 565 -35.60 24.13 -19.47
CA ILE A 565 -34.38 23.89 -18.65
C ILE A 565 -33.80 22.51 -18.95
N GLU A 566 -32.49 22.45 -18.95
CA GLU A 566 -31.72 21.20 -18.88
C GLU A 566 -30.92 21.20 -17.59
N VAL A 567 -31.07 20.13 -16.81
CA VAL A 567 -30.32 19.87 -15.58
C VAL A 567 -29.47 18.63 -15.80
N LYS A 568 -28.19 18.73 -15.49
CA LYS A 568 -27.22 17.63 -15.65
C LYS A 568 -26.71 17.18 -14.29
N TYR A 569 -26.62 15.86 -14.15
CA TYR A 569 -26.03 15.20 -13.00
C TYR A 569 -24.90 14.30 -13.48
N GLY A 570 -23.91 14.10 -12.62
CA GLY A 570 -22.93 13.03 -12.75
C GLY A 570 -23.28 11.92 -11.78
N GLU A 571 -23.19 10.69 -12.24
CA GLU A 571 -23.53 9.50 -11.48
C GLU A 571 -22.36 8.52 -11.49
N GLY A 572 -21.75 8.31 -10.33
CA GLY A 572 -20.79 7.23 -10.12
C GLY A 572 -21.53 5.98 -9.66
N VAL A 573 -21.26 4.84 -10.26
CA VAL A 573 -21.89 3.56 -9.90
C VAL A 573 -20.85 2.48 -9.67
N MET A 574 -21.14 1.58 -8.73
CA MET A 574 -20.34 0.40 -8.46
C MET A 574 -21.21 -0.82 -8.61
N LEU A 575 -20.83 -1.70 -9.55
CA LEU A 575 -21.56 -2.91 -9.91
C LEU A 575 -20.76 -4.15 -9.55
N TYR A 576 -21.45 -5.22 -9.19
CA TYR A 576 -20.91 -6.56 -9.21
C TYR A 576 -21.47 -7.30 -10.42
N VAL A 577 -20.57 -7.74 -11.31
CA VAL A 577 -20.89 -8.56 -12.48
C VAL A 577 -20.56 -10.01 -12.16
N PRO A 578 -21.55 -10.93 -12.20
CA PRO A 578 -21.32 -12.34 -11.88
C PRO A 578 -20.39 -13.05 -12.88
N PRO A 579 -19.75 -14.17 -12.46
CA PRO A 579 -18.93 -14.98 -13.33
C PRO A 579 -19.77 -15.64 -14.45
N ALA A 580 -19.13 -15.96 -15.56
CA ALA A 580 -19.76 -16.63 -16.71
C ALA A 580 -20.47 -17.92 -16.29
N GLY A 581 -21.69 -18.08 -16.77
CA GLY A 581 -22.54 -19.24 -16.45
C GLY A 581 -23.31 -19.11 -15.13
N SER A 582 -23.14 -18.03 -14.36
CA SER A 582 -24.04 -17.71 -13.26
C SER A 582 -25.43 -17.35 -13.78
N ALA A 583 -26.46 -17.72 -13.03
CA ALA A 583 -27.84 -17.29 -13.23
C ALA A 583 -28.20 -16.01 -12.46
N ASP A 584 -27.25 -15.47 -11.69
CA ASP A 584 -27.47 -14.29 -10.88
C ASP A 584 -27.50 -13.03 -11.75
N GLN A 585 -28.34 -12.08 -11.34
CA GLN A 585 -28.42 -10.75 -11.95
C GLN A 585 -27.20 -9.90 -11.55
N ILE A 586 -26.88 -8.89 -12.35
CA ILE A 586 -25.93 -7.85 -11.97
C ILE A 586 -26.47 -7.11 -10.73
N GLN A 587 -25.57 -6.79 -9.80
CA GLN A 587 -25.93 -6.06 -8.58
C GLN A 587 -25.38 -4.64 -8.63
N VAL A 588 -26.21 -3.65 -8.35
CA VAL A 588 -25.75 -2.28 -8.04
C VAL A 588 -25.43 -2.24 -6.57
N ILE A 589 -24.15 -2.19 -6.20
CA ILE A 589 -23.71 -2.27 -4.81
C ILE A 589 -23.31 -0.91 -4.23
N GLY A 590 -23.17 0.10 -5.08
CA GLY A 590 -22.87 1.46 -4.66
C GLY A 590 -23.30 2.47 -5.71
N ALA A 591 -23.66 3.69 -5.27
CA ALA A 591 -23.96 4.80 -6.16
C ALA A 591 -23.72 6.15 -5.48
N VAL A 592 -23.37 7.15 -6.28
CA VAL A 592 -23.28 8.56 -5.92
C VAL A 592 -23.83 9.40 -7.06
N GLN A 593 -24.55 10.46 -6.74
CA GLN A 593 -25.07 11.43 -7.73
C GLN A 593 -24.74 12.83 -7.27
N GLU A 594 -24.34 13.71 -8.21
CA GLU A 594 -24.02 15.11 -7.97
C GLU A 594 -24.57 16.00 -9.08
N LEU A 595 -25.11 17.17 -8.72
CA LEU A 595 -25.58 18.17 -9.67
C LEU A 595 -24.39 18.83 -10.40
N LEU A 596 -24.28 18.65 -11.70
CA LEU A 596 -23.22 19.26 -12.51
C LEU A 596 -23.58 20.67 -12.98
N SER A 597 -24.80 20.85 -13.48
CA SER A 597 -25.25 22.14 -14.00
C SER A 597 -26.77 22.22 -14.17
N ALA A 598 -27.28 23.43 -14.22
CA ALA A 598 -28.62 23.75 -14.69
C ALA A 598 -28.52 24.92 -15.69
N THR A 599 -29.06 24.73 -16.88
CA THR A 599 -28.99 25.70 -17.99
C THR A 599 -30.36 25.89 -18.64
N LEU A 600 -30.70 27.12 -18.98
CA LEU A 600 -31.89 27.40 -19.77
C LEU A 600 -31.65 27.04 -21.23
N LYS A 601 -32.69 26.55 -21.91
CA LYS A 601 -32.66 26.23 -23.34
C LYS A 601 -32.88 27.40 -24.23
#